data_e68f3a51b89405c6289129c259be4408
#
_entry.id   e68f3a51b89405c6289129c259be4408
#
_cell.length_a   1.000
_cell.length_b   1.000
_cell.length_c   1.000
_cell.angle_alpha   90.00
_cell.angle_beta   90.00
_cell.angle_gamma   90.00
#
_symmetry.space_group_name_H-M   'P 1'
#
loop_
_entity.id
_entity.type
_entity.pdbx_description
1 polymer ?
#
loop_
_entity_poly.entity_id
_entity_poly.type
_entity_poly.pdbx_seq_one_letter_code
_entity_poly.pdbx_strand_id
1 'polypeptide(L)'
;MKALGMIEVFSFTTAVYVADIAAKAADVKVIAFDRNRPISPDVPAPVVMIVKIEGEVAAVRAAVEAGVNYSKEKGKYIVSHIIARPDEDTENMAYLIDINKDKYNKKFPKNFKGVQTSEPETKGAIGLLEVEGLVASIEGLDTMLKAAEVKLVHTEKRLGGRLVTYIITGNVSSVKAAVEAGYSGAKVLGRVFGNEIIANPHNEVLKFFDMEV
;
A
#
# COMPACT_ATOMS: atom_id res chain seq x y z
N MET A 1 17.97 -18.06 10.34
CA MET A 1 17.36 -16.80 10.79
C MET A 1 17.50 -15.79 9.69
N LYS A 2 16.41 -15.17 9.28
CA LYS A 2 16.39 -14.13 8.26
C LYS A 2 16.53 -12.77 8.91
N ALA A 3 17.14 -11.81 8.22
CA ALA A 3 17.15 -10.44 8.69
C ALA A 3 15.75 -9.82 8.53
N LEU A 4 15.42 -8.89 9.44
CA LEU A 4 14.20 -8.10 9.42
C LEU A 4 14.54 -6.66 9.00
N GLY A 5 13.93 -6.18 7.94
CA GLY A 5 13.99 -4.78 7.50
C GLY A 5 12.66 -4.09 7.77
N MET A 6 12.74 -2.83 8.21
CA MET A 6 11.56 -2.01 8.51
C MET A 6 11.75 -0.62 7.92
N ILE A 7 10.72 -0.11 7.25
CA ILE A 7 10.70 1.24 6.66
C ILE A 7 9.40 1.90 7.09
N GLU A 8 9.50 3.01 7.80
CA GLU A 8 8.35 3.78 8.28
C GLU A 8 8.16 5.03 7.42
N VAL A 9 6.95 5.19 6.92
CA VAL A 9 6.60 6.25 5.98
C VAL A 9 5.22 6.84 6.27
N PHE A 10 5.00 8.07 5.81
CA PHE A 10 3.67 8.67 5.77
C PHE A 10 2.89 8.12 4.57
N SER A 11 1.60 7.83 4.76
CA SER A 11 0.65 7.40 3.73
C SER A 11 0.75 5.91 3.36
N PHE A 12 -0.40 5.28 3.19
CA PHE A 12 -0.50 3.88 2.80
C PHE A 12 -0.07 3.66 1.34
N THR A 13 -0.44 4.57 0.44
CA THR A 13 0.00 4.49 -0.97
C THR A 13 1.52 4.48 -1.09
N THR A 14 2.20 5.32 -0.30
CA THR A 14 3.68 5.33 -0.27
C THR A 14 4.23 4.02 0.29
N ALA A 15 3.62 3.45 1.33
CA ALA A 15 4.05 2.17 1.89
C ALA A 15 3.94 1.03 0.86
N VAL A 16 2.83 0.97 0.10
CA VAL A 16 2.65 -0.03 -0.95
C VAL A 16 3.72 0.12 -2.04
N TYR A 17 3.99 1.34 -2.46
CA TYR A 17 5.01 1.60 -3.47
C TYR A 17 6.43 1.27 -2.98
N VAL A 18 6.74 1.62 -1.72
CA VAL A 18 8.02 1.27 -1.06
C VAL A 18 8.20 -0.25 -0.99
N ALA A 19 7.13 -0.99 -0.66
CA ALA A 19 7.17 -2.45 -0.64
C ALA A 19 7.46 -3.05 -2.03
N ASP A 20 6.86 -2.49 -3.08
CA ASP A 20 7.11 -2.91 -4.46
C ASP A 20 8.56 -2.66 -4.89
N ILE A 21 9.08 -1.45 -4.62
CA ILE A 21 10.49 -1.11 -4.91
C ILE A 21 11.43 -2.04 -4.13
N ALA A 22 11.18 -2.27 -2.85
CA ALA A 22 12.00 -3.13 -2.02
C ALA A 22 12.05 -4.57 -2.56
N ALA A 23 10.88 -5.12 -2.94
CA ALA A 23 10.77 -6.47 -3.48
C ALA A 23 11.39 -6.61 -4.89
N LYS A 24 11.41 -5.53 -5.69
CA LYS A 24 12.09 -5.50 -6.99
C LYS A 24 13.60 -5.35 -6.88
N ALA A 25 14.08 -4.69 -5.84
CA ALA A 25 15.50 -4.41 -5.65
C ALA A 25 16.30 -5.65 -5.19
N ALA A 26 15.67 -6.57 -4.47
CA ALA A 26 16.34 -7.76 -3.94
C ALA A 26 15.35 -8.89 -3.60
N ASP A 27 15.87 -10.10 -3.44
CA ASP A 27 15.08 -11.28 -3.04
C ASP A 27 14.68 -11.19 -1.56
N VAL A 28 13.59 -10.50 -1.33
CA VAL A 28 12.98 -10.32 0.00
C VAL A 28 11.49 -10.65 -0.04
N LYS A 29 10.96 -11.03 1.12
CA LYS A 29 9.51 -11.17 1.32
C LYS A 29 8.97 -9.96 2.05
N VAL A 30 7.88 -9.40 1.58
CA VAL A 30 7.09 -8.45 2.34
C VAL A 30 6.23 -9.26 3.32
N ILE A 31 6.44 -9.08 4.61
CA ILE A 31 5.80 -9.90 5.66
C ILE A 31 4.58 -9.22 6.26
N ALA A 32 4.60 -7.90 6.36
CA ALA A 32 3.48 -7.16 6.94
C ALA A 32 3.49 -5.68 6.55
N PHE A 33 2.29 -5.11 6.53
CA PHE A 33 2.07 -3.67 6.66
C PHE A 33 1.51 -3.40 8.04
N ASP A 34 2.18 -2.59 8.82
CA ASP A 34 1.70 -2.16 10.11
C ASP A 34 1.33 -0.68 10.07
N ARG A 35 0.40 -0.27 10.91
CA ARG A 35 -0.01 1.13 11.00
C ARG A 35 0.26 1.67 12.38
N ASN A 36 0.71 2.90 12.43
CA ASN A 36 0.80 3.67 13.65
C ASN A 36 0.03 4.98 13.49
N ARG A 37 -0.50 5.48 14.59
CA ARG A 37 -1.20 6.77 14.59
C ARG A 37 -0.31 7.78 15.29
N PRO A 38 0.12 8.83 14.61
CA PRO A 38 0.87 9.89 15.25
C PRO A 38 -0.02 10.56 16.32
N ILE A 39 0.58 10.85 17.47
CA ILE A 39 -0.09 11.53 18.56
C ILE A 39 -0.17 13.04 18.30
N SER A 40 0.84 13.58 17.59
CA SER A 40 0.88 15.01 17.29
C SER A 40 0.00 15.36 16.08
N PRO A 41 -0.77 16.46 16.14
CA PRO A 41 -1.50 16.99 15.00
C PRO A 41 -0.59 17.59 13.91
N ASP A 42 0.69 17.86 14.24
CA ASP A 42 1.64 18.57 13.37
C ASP A 42 2.37 17.65 12.37
N VAL A 43 1.87 16.42 12.18
CA VAL A 43 2.46 15.49 11.21
C VAL A 43 1.87 15.70 9.80
N PRO A 44 2.66 15.46 8.74
CA PRO A 44 2.23 15.66 7.35
C PRO A 44 1.03 14.81 6.93
N ALA A 45 0.81 13.68 7.60
CA ALA A 45 -0.29 12.77 7.30
C ALA A 45 -0.82 12.11 8.59
N PRO A 46 -2.14 11.83 8.66
CA PRO A 46 -2.76 11.26 9.86
C PRO A 46 -2.45 9.77 10.10
N VAL A 47 -1.75 9.14 9.19
CA VAL A 47 -1.37 7.73 9.24
C VAL A 47 0.11 7.55 8.92
N VAL A 48 0.78 6.81 9.77
CA VAL A 48 2.13 6.31 9.60
C VAL A 48 2.05 4.82 9.30
N MET A 49 2.78 4.38 8.28
CA MET A 49 2.82 2.99 7.85
C MET A 49 4.23 2.44 7.98
N ILE A 50 4.33 1.19 8.42
CA ILE A 50 5.57 0.45 8.51
C ILE A 50 5.52 -0.70 7.50
N VAL A 51 6.45 -0.72 6.57
CA VAL A 51 6.69 -1.85 5.67
C VAL A 51 7.72 -2.75 6.33
N LYS A 52 7.36 -4.02 6.53
CA LYS A 52 8.23 -5.03 7.13
C LYS A 52 8.62 -6.04 6.07
N ILE A 53 9.92 -6.31 5.94
CA ILE A 53 10.50 -7.24 4.97
C ILE A 53 11.46 -8.20 5.64
N GLU A 54 11.57 -9.41 5.11
CA GLU A 54 12.53 -10.41 5.56
C GLU A 54 13.35 -10.97 4.40
N GLY A 55 14.55 -11.40 4.68
CA GLY A 55 15.44 -12.02 3.70
C GLY A 55 16.86 -12.21 4.24
N GLU A 56 17.77 -12.54 3.36
CA GLU A 56 19.20 -12.52 3.68
C GLU A 56 19.66 -11.09 3.97
N VAL A 57 20.64 -10.92 4.87
CA VAL A 57 21.07 -9.59 5.36
C VAL A 57 21.41 -8.62 4.22
N ALA A 58 22.13 -9.10 3.19
CA ALA A 58 22.51 -8.27 2.05
C ALA A 58 21.30 -7.87 1.21
N ALA A 59 20.36 -8.79 0.98
CA ALA A 59 19.13 -8.53 0.26
C ALA A 59 18.25 -7.52 1.01
N VAL A 60 18.09 -7.68 2.32
CA VAL A 60 17.32 -6.74 3.15
C VAL A 60 17.95 -5.35 3.15
N ARG A 61 19.28 -5.25 3.17
CA ARG A 61 19.97 -3.95 3.05
C ARG A 61 19.65 -3.26 1.74
N ALA A 62 19.81 -3.96 0.61
CA ALA A 62 19.53 -3.40 -0.71
C ALA A 62 18.05 -2.99 -0.86
N ALA A 63 17.13 -3.82 -0.37
CA ALA A 63 15.71 -3.55 -0.41
C ALA A 63 15.32 -2.32 0.44
N VAL A 64 15.84 -2.23 1.68
CA VAL A 64 15.61 -1.08 2.56
C VAL A 64 16.18 0.20 1.94
N GLU A 65 17.40 0.15 1.42
CA GLU A 65 18.03 1.31 0.78
C GLU A 65 17.19 1.84 -0.39
N ALA A 66 16.73 0.95 -1.27
CA ALA A 66 15.89 1.32 -2.40
C ALA A 66 14.56 1.98 -1.96
N GLY A 67 13.88 1.38 -0.97
CA GLY A 67 12.64 1.95 -0.42
C GLY A 67 12.85 3.29 0.30
N VAL A 68 13.96 3.43 1.03
CA VAL A 68 14.34 4.68 1.72
C VAL A 68 14.61 5.79 0.71
N ASN A 69 15.35 5.52 -0.35
CA ASN A 69 15.67 6.51 -1.36
C ASN A 69 14.39 7.07 -2.01
N TYR A 70 13.48 6.20 -2.41
CA TYR A 70 12.20 6.61 -2.95
C TYR A 70 11.37 7.44 -1.95
N SER A 71 11.22 6.94 -0.72
CA SER A 71 10.40 7.63 0.28
C SER A 71 10.96 9.01 0.68
N LYS A 72 12.28 9.19 0.67
CA LYS A 72 12.94 10.48 0.86
C LYS A 72 12.68 11.43 -0.32
N GLU A 73 12.78 10.93 -1.55
CA GLU A 73 12.46 11.72 -2.75
C GLU A 73 11.03 12.26 -2.72
N LYS A 74 10.09 11.44 -2.23
CA LYS A 74 8.68 11.85 -2.05
C LYS A 74 8.40 12.70 -0.81
N GLY A 75 9.39 12.96 0.04
CA GLY A 75 9.21 13.67 1.30
C GLY A 75 8.31 12.94 2.31
N LYS A 76 8.26 11.60 2.23
CA LYS A 76 7.38 10.75 3.03
C LYS A 76 8.12 9.84 4.01
N TYR A 77 9.45 9.86 4.01
CA TYR A 77 10.29 9.04 4.88
C TYR A 77 10.23 9.51 6.33
N ILE A 78 10.18 8.57 7.26
CA ILE A 78 10.27 8.82 8.70
C ILE A 78 11.55 8.20 9.27
N VAL A 79 11.62 6.87 9.28
CA VAL A 79 12.76 6.11 9.82
C VAL A 79 12.83 4.74 9.18
N SER A 80 14.01 4.14 9.19
CA SER A 80 14.20 2.75 8.78
C SER A 80 15.22 2.06 9.68
N HIS A 81 15.08 0.75 9.84
CA HIS A 81 16.00 -0.04 10.62
C HIS A 81 16.11 -1.46 10.07
N ILE A 82 17.27 -2.09 10.32
CA ILE A 82 17.54 -3.47 9.93
C ILE A 82 18.06 -4.23 11.14
N ILE A 83 17.42 -5.33 11.48
CA ILE A 83 17.86 -6.28 12.49
C ILE A 83 18.41 -7.50 11.77
N ALA A 84 19.72 -7.65 11.74
CA ALA A 84 20.40 -8.74 11.00
C ALA A 84 20.07 -10.14 11.54
N ARG A 85 19.82 -10.24 12.84
CA ARG A 85 19.41 -11.47 13.53
C ARG A 85 18.37 -11.10 14.57
N PRO A 86 17.08 -11.01 14.19
CA PRO A 86 16.03 -10.79 15.18
C PRO A 86 15.97 -11.98 16.17
N ASP A 87 15.70 -11.68 17.42
CA ASP A 87 15.31 -12.68 18.40
C ASP A 87 13.97 -13.31 17.99
N GLU A 88 13.72 -14.55 18.40
CA GLU A 88 12.50 -15.28 18.03
C GLU A 88 11.22 -14.53 18.42
N ASP A 89 11.20 -13.95 19.60
CA ASP A 89 10.04 -13.16 20.05
C ASP A 89 9.88 -11.87 19.26
N THR A 90 10.97 -11.24 18.83
CA THR A 90 10.95 -10.07 17.95
C THR A 90 10.44 -10.45 16.56
N GLU A 91 10.85 -11.60 16.03
CA GLU A 91 10.38 -12.13 14.74
C GLU A 91 8.88 -12.41 14.81
N ASN A 92 8.42 -13.11 15.86
CA ASN A 92 7.01 -13.37 16.08
C ASN A 92 6.18 -12.07 16.14
N MET A 93 6.66 -11.05 16.84
CA MET A 93 6.01 -9.74 16.94
C MET A 93 5.92 -9.04 15.58
N ALA A 94 6.96 -9.15 14.75
CA ALA A 94 6.97 -8.56 13.41
C ALA A 94 5.86 -9.15 12.51
N TYR A 95 5.55 -10.44 12.65
CA TYR A 95 4.47 -11.09 11.89
C TYR A 95 3.07 -10.85 12.47
N LEU A 96 2.96 -10.68 13.80
CA LEU A 96 1.66 -10.52 14.46
C LEU A 96 1.01 -9.16 14.17
N ILE A 97 1.81 -8.11 14.08
CA ILE A 97 1.31 -6.76 13.87
C ILE A 97 1.25 -6.48 12.37
N ASP A 98 0.05 -6.63 11.80
CA ASP A 98 -0.23 -6.47 10.38
C ASP A 98 -1.66 -6.00 10.20
N ILE A 99 -1.89 -4.99 9.37
CA ILE A 99 -3.24 -4.44 9.10
C ILE A 99 -4.22 -5.49 8.58
N ASN A 100 -3.73 -6.54 7.92
CA ASN A 100 -4.56 -7.61 7.39
C ASN A 100 -4.95 -8.67 8.43
N LYS A 101 -4.28 -8.69 9.58
CA LYS A 101 -4.52 -9.64 10.68
C LYS A 101 -5.27 -9.03 11.87
N ASP A 102 -5.68 -7.78 11.78
CA ASP A 102 -6.46 -7.13 12.82
C ASP A 102 -7.75 -7.92 13.09
N LYS A 103 -7.88 -8.46 14.31
CA LYS A 103 -9.01 -9.29 14.74
C LYS A 103 -10.38 -8.60 14.65
N TYR A 104 -10.41 -7.28 14.60
CA TYR A 104 -11.63 -6.50 14.43
C TYR A 104 -12.05 -6.38 12.96
N ASN A 105 -11.21 -6.82 12.04
CA ASN A 105 -11.50 -6.86 10.62
C ASN A 105 -12.03 -8.24 10.23
N LYS A 106 -13.32 -8.45 10.44
CA LYS A 106 -13.99 -9.58 9.80
C LYS A 106 -13.91 -9.34 8.29
N LYS A 107 -13.29 -10.25 7.56
CA LYS A 107 -13.40 -10.30 6.09
C LYS A 107 -14.89 -10.23 5.74
N PHE A 108 -15.24 -9.40 4.79
CA PHE A 108 -16.60 -9.44 4.24
C PHE A 108 -16.88 -10.88 3.80
N PRO A 109 -18.12 -11.40 4.03
CA PRO A 109 -18.48 -12.73 3.55
C PRO A 109 -18.18 -12.82 2.05
N LYS A 110 -17.57 -13.92 1.60
CA LYS A 110 -17.24 -14.18 0.19
C LYS A 110 -18.44 -14.05 -0.77
N ASN A 111 -19.66 -13.90 -0.24
CA ASN A 111 -20.92 -13.79 -0.98
C ASN A 111 -21.49 -12.37 -1.04
N PHE A 112 -20.71 -11.34 -0.74
CA PHE A 112 -21.16 -9.97 -1.00
C PHE A 112 -21.22 -9.78 -2.53
N LYS A 113 -22.43 -9.86 -3.10
CA LYS A 113 -22.70 -9.64 -4.53
C LYS A 113 -22.33 -8.19 -4.90
N GLY A 114 -21.10 -7.93 -5.20
CA GLY A 114 -20.61 -6.61 -5.59
C GLY A 114 -19.21 -6.67 -6.19
N VAL A 115 -18.45 -7.73 -5.93
CA VAL A 115 -17.18 -7.97 -6.57
C VAL A 115 -17.28 -9.35 -7.24
N GLN A 116 -17.61 -9.38 -8.50
CA GLN A 116 -17.36 -10.56 -9.32
C GLN A 116 -15.83 -10.67 -9.42
N THR A 117 -15.28 -11.69 -8.77
CA THR A 117 -13.93 -12.17 -9.09
C THR A 117 -14.00 -12.77 -10.49
N SER A 118 -13.79 -11.95 -11.50
CA SER A 118 -13.44 -12.44 -12.83
C SER A 118 -12.06 -13.07 -12.76
N GLU A 119 -11.86 -14.11 -13.59
CA GLU A 119 -10.63 -14.88 -13.71
C GLU A 119 -9.34 -14.02 -13.71
N PRO A 120 -8.18 -14.58 -13.31
CA PRO A 120 -6.92 -13.85 -13.21
C PRO A 120 -6.53 -13.31 -14.57
N GLU A 121 -6.83 -12.05 -14.81
CA GLU A 121 -6.29 -11.36 -15.97
C GLU A 121 -4.82 -11.03 -15.68
N THR A 122 -4.00 -11.34 -16.67
CA THR A 122 -2.58 -10.99 -16.82
C THR A 122 -2.13 -9.79 -15.99
N LYS A 123 -0.95 -9.92 -15.36
CA LYS A 123 -0.27 -8.89 -14.54
C LYS A 123 -0.42 -7.49 -15.11
N GLY A 124 -1.47 -6.81 -14.72
CA GLY A 124 -1.73 -5.42 -15.08
C GLY A 124 -1.03 -4.46 -14.14
N ALA A 125 -1.04 -3.18 -14.49
CA ALA A 125 -0.65 -2.12 -13.58
C ALA A 125 -1.65 -2.02 -12.42
N ILE A 126 -1.19 -1.53 -11.27
CA ILE A 126 -2.07 -1.06 -10.20
C ILE A 126 -1.96 0.44 -10.03
N GLY A 127 -3.10 1.07 -9.75
CA GLY A 127 -3.22 2.48 -9.40
C GLY A 127 -3.76 2.62 -7.99
N LEU A 128 -3.20 3.55 -7.23
CA LEU A 128 -3.59 3.81 -5.86
C LEU A 128 -4.01 5.28 -5.72
N LEU A 129 -5.12 5.51 -5.05
CA LEU A 129 -5.61 6.84 -4.70
C LEU A 129 -6.02 6.88 -3.22
N GLU A 130 -5.34 7.71 -2.42
CA GLU A 130 -5.59 7.88 -0.99
C GLU A 130 -6.15 9.27 -0.69
N VAL A 131 -7.37 9.32 -0.16
CA VAL A 131 -8.14 10.55 0.02
C VAL A 131 -8.67 10.67 1.43
N GLU A 132 -8.66 11.87 1.99
CA GLU A 132 -9.34 12.20 3.24
C GLU A 132 -10.81 12.53 2.98
N GLY A 133 -11.68 11.82 3.68
CA GLY A 133 -13.12 12.02 3.61
C GLY A 133 -13.82 11.09 2.63
N LEU A 134 -14.93 10.50 3.09
CA LEU A 134 -15.65 9.48 2.33
C LEU A 134 -16.27 10.05 1.05
N VAL A 135 -16.83 11.27 1.09
CA VAL A 135 -17.46 11.89 -0.08
C VAL A 135 -16.43 12.14 -1.17
N ALA A 136 -15.30 12.75 -0.82
CA ALA A 136 -14.20 13.02 -1.75
C ALA A 136 -13.60 11.73 -2.33
N SER A 137 -13.50 10.67 -1.51
CA SER A 137 -12.97 9.40 -1.97
C SER A 137 -13.90 8.70 -2.96
N ILE A 138 -15.22 8.72 -2.70
CA ILE A 138 -16.23 8.14 -3.61
C ILE A 138 -16.23 8.88 -4.96
N GLU A 139 -16.18 10.22 -4.95
CA GLU A 139 -16.06 11.02 -6.17
C GLU A 139 -14.79 10.67 -6.95
N GLY A 140 -13.66 10.55 -6.24
CA GLY A 140 -12.41 10.12 -6.86
C GLY A 140 -12.51 8.75 -7.51
N LEU A 141 -13.13 7.77 -6.84
CA LEU A 141 -13.33 6.42 -7.39
C LEU A 141 -14.24 6.44 -8.63
N ASP A 142 -15.38 7.12 -8.55
CA ASP A 142 -16.32 7.22 -9.67
C ASP A 142 -15.65 7.84 -10.89
N THR A 143 -14.87 8.91 -10.67
CA THR A 143 -14.10 9.56 -11.72
C THR A 143 -13.04 8.64 -12.32
N MET A 144 -12.33 7.84 -11.49
CA MET A 144 -11.38 6.85 -11.98
C MET A 144 -12.03 5.82 -12.90
N LEU A 145 -13.16 5.24 -12.46
CA LEU A 145 -13.86 4.17 -13.20
C LEU A 145 -14.51 4.67 -14.49
N LYS A 146 -14.88 5.95 -14.57
CA LYS A 146 -15.44 6.59 -15.78
C LYS A 146 -14.37 7.03 -16.77
N ALA A 147 -13.17 7.35 -16.29
CA ALA A 147 -12.12 7.90 -17.14
C ALA A 147 -11.42 6.86 -18.02
N ALA A 148 -11.37 5.60 -17.59
CA ALA A 148 -10.66 4.56 -18.31
C ALA A 148 -11.17 3.16 -17.93
N GLU A 149 -10.81 2.16 -18.76
CA GLU A 149 -11.14 0.76 -18.49
C GLU A 149 -10.21 0.20 -17.40
N VAL A 150 -10.68 0.29 -16.16
CA VAL A 150 -10.01 -0.19 -14.96
C VAL A 150 -11.00 -0.89 -14.03
N LYS A 151 -10.49 -1.75 -13.14
CA LYS A 151 -11.29 -2.48 -12.15
C LYS A 151 -10.84 -2.11 -10.74
N LEU A 152 -11.78 -1.91 -9.82
CA LEU A 152 -11.49 -1.78 -8.39
C LEU A 152 -11.16 -3.17 -7.82
N VAL A 153 -9.97 -3.32 -7.25
CA VAL A 153 -9.51 -4.59 -6.66
C VAL A 153 -9.47 -4.55 -5.14
N HIS A 154 -9.23 -3.38 -4.54
CA HIS A 154 -9.17 -3.26 -3.08
C HIS A 154 -9.64 -1.89 -2.60
N THR A 155 -10.24 -1.87 -1.41
CA THR A 155 -10.58 -0.64 -0.69
C THR A 155 -10.07 -0.74 0.73
N GLU A 156 -9.09 0.09 1.09
CA GLU A 156 -8.63 0.21 2.47
C GLU A 156 -9.25 1.45 3.14
N LYS A 157 -10.07 1.22 4.16
CA LYS A 157 -10.78 2.27 4.92
C LYS A 157 -10.53 2.20 6.43
N ARG A 158 -9.66 1.30 6.85
CA ARG A 158 -9.41 0.99 8.27
C ARG A 158 -8.20 1.70 8.84
N LEU A 159 -7.50 2.48 8.02
CA LEU A 159 -6.29 3.18 8.41
C LEU A 159 -6.54 4.23 9.51
N GLY A 160 -7.75 4.78 9.57
CA GLY A 160 -8.09 5.89 10.46
C GLY A 160 -7.81 7.24 9.81
N GLY A 161 -7.93 8.33 10.57
CA GLY A 161 -7.71 9.68 10.04
C GLY A 161 -8.69 10.09 8.92
N ARG A 162 -9.84 9.41 8.81
CA ARG A 162 -10.81 9.58 7.72
C ARG A 162 -10.25 9.25 6.33
N LEU A 163 -9.12 8.52 6.28
CA LEU A 163 -8.50 8.10 5.02
C LEU A 163 -9.22 6.91 4.40
N VAL A 164 -9.38 6.97 3.10
CA VAL A 164 -9.83 5.87 2.25
C VAL A 164 -8.84 5.72 1.12
N THR A 165 -8.35 4.51 0.87
CA THR A 165 -7.48 4.21 -0.26
C THR A 165 -8.17 3.22 -1.18
N TYR A 166 -8.25 3.56 -2.45
CA TYR A 166 -8.69 2.65 -3.50
C TYR A 166 -7.49 2.14 -4.30
N ILE A 167 -7.53 0.87 -4.63
CA ILE A 167 -6.57 0.22 -5.52
C ILE A 167 -7.34 -0.31 -6.72
N ILE A 168 -6.95 0.16 -7.90
CA ILE A 168 -7.50 -0.26 -9.19
C ILE A 168 -6.46 -1.02 -9.99
N THR A 169 -6.91 -1.83 -10.95
CA THR A 169 -6.05 -2.54 -11.90
C THR A 169 -6.52 -2.35 -13.34
N GLY A 170 -5.60 -2.49 -14.28
CA GLY A 170 -5.83 -2.37 -15.71
C GLY A 170 -4.52 -2.29 -16.48
N ASN A 171 -4.57 -1.97 -17.76
CA ASN A 171 -3.34 -1.67 -18.48
C ASN A 171 -2.72 -0.35 -17.99
N VAL A 172 -1.41 -0.17 -18.22
CA VAL A 172 -0.65 0.98 -17.67
C VAL A 172 -1.25 2.33 -18.07
N SER A 173 -1.67 2.48 -19.33
CA SER A 173 -2.24 3.73 -19.83
C SER A 173 -3.61 4.04 -19.22
N SER A 174 -4.47 3.02 -19.09
CA SER A 174 -5.78 3.14 -18.46
C SER A 174 -5.64 3.48 -16.97
N VAL A 175 -4.75 2.78 -16.25
CA VAL A 175 -4.49 3.06 -14.82
C VAL A 175 -3.97 4.47 -14.62
N LYS A 176 -3.05 4.94 -15.50
CA LYS A 176 -2.53 6.30 -15.44
C LYS A 176 -3.65 7.34 -15.62
N ALA A 177 -4.43 7.20 -16.69
CA ALA A 177 -5.54 8.12 -16.96
C ALA A 177 -6.58 8.12 -15.82
N ALA A 178 -6.91 6.94 -15.29
CA ALA A 178 -7.84 6.79 -14.17
C ALA A 178 -7.33 7.50 -12.90
N VAL A 179 -6.08 7.26 -12.49
CA VAL A 179 -5.51 7.87 -11.28
C VAL A 179 -5.42 9.39 -11.40
N GLU A 180 -5.03 9.92 -12.55
CA GLU A 180 -4.99 11.38 -12.82
C GLU A 180 -6.40 12.00 -12.74
N ALA A 181 -7.40 11.35 -13.32
CA ALA A 181 -8.78 11.79 -13.26
C ALA A 181 -9.32 11.75 -11.83
N GLY A 182 -9.11 10.63 -11.11
CA GLY A 182 -9.53 10.47 -9.72
C GLY A 182 -8.89 11.47 -8.78
N TYR A 183 -7.58 11.75 -8.96
CA TYR A 183 -6.90 12.83 -8.24
C TYR A 183 -7.58 14.18 -8.46
N SER A 184 -7.90 14.50 -9.73
CA SER A 184 -8.51 15.77 -10.10
C SER A 184 -9.93 15.91 -9.55
N GLY A 185 -10.72 14.83 -9.56
CA GLY A 185 -12.07 14.83 -8.98
C GLY A 185 -12.05 14.93 -7.45
N ALA A 186 -11.23 14.11 -6.80
CA ALA A 186 -11.19 14.03 -5.34
C ALA A 186 -10.68 15.34 -4.69
N LYS A 187 -9.65 15.97 -5.26
CA LYS A 187 -9.01 17.15 -4.66
C LYS A 187 -9.91 18.37 -4.54
N VAL A 188 -11.02 18.40 -5.27
CA VAL A 188 -12.01 19.50 -5.19
C VAL A 188 -12.82 19.41 -3.90
N LEU A 189 -13.03 18.18 -3.39
CA LEU A 189 -13.89 17.88 -2.24
C LEU A 189 -13.11 17.50 -0.98
N GLY A 190 -11.84 17.10 -1.10
CA GLY A 190 -11.03 16.66 0.01
C GLY A 190 -9.54 16.66 -0.29
N ARG A 191 -8.75 16.41 0.76
CA ARG A 191 -7.29 16.33 0.62
C ARG A 191 -6.88 14.97 0.07
N VAL A 192 -6.07 14.96 -0.98
CA VAL A 192 -5.43 13.76 -1.51
C VAL A 192 -4.04 13.61 -0.87
N PHE A 193 -3.81 12.50 -0.18
CA PHE A 193 -2.54 12.21 0.50
C PHE A 193 -1.57 11.44 -0.37
N GLY A 194 -2.07 10.65 -1.32
CA GLY A 194 -1.25 9.88 -2.22
C GLY A 194 -2.00 9.46 -3.47
N ASN A 195 -1.28 9.44 -4.58
CA ASN A 195 -1.71 8.91 -5.86
C ASN A 195 -0.49 8.32 -6.54
N GLU A 196 -0.47 7.00 -6.69
CA GLU A 196 0.68 6.27 -7.20
C GLU A 196 0.25 5.23 -8.26
N ILE A 197 1.19 4.91 -9.16
CA ILE A 197 0.98 3.94 -10.23
C ILE A 197 2.16 2.98 -10.23
N ILE A 198 1.88 1.68 -10.15
CA ILE A 198 2.87 0.63 -10.26
C ILE A 198 2.60 -0.14 -11.54
N ALA A 199 3.42 0.08 -12.56
CA ALA A 199 3.19 -0.47 -13.91
C ALA A 199 3.30 -2.00 -13.96
N ASN A 200 4.14 -2.60 -13.14
CA ASN A 200 4.32 -4.05 -13.04
C ASN A 200 4.56 -4.42 -11.58
N PRO A 201 3.49 -4.54 -10.78
CA PRO A 201 3.60 -4.79 -9.36
C PRO A 201 4.25 -6.15 -9.07
N HIS A 202 5.08 -6.20 -8.05
CA HIS A 202 5.73 -7.43 -7.60
C HIS A 202 4.71 -8.34 -6.89
N ASN A 203 4.87 -9.66 -7.04
CA ASN A 203 3.98 -10.64 -6.43
C ASN A 203 3.88 -10.51 -4.90
N GLU A 204 4.97 -10.11 -4.24
CA GLU A 204 4.99 -9.86 -2.80
C GLU A 204 4.02 -8.74 -2.37
N VAL A 205 3.69 -7.82 -3.27
CA VAL A 205 2.71 -6.75 -3.01
C VAL A 205 1.30 -7.20 -3.37
N LEU A 206 1.13 -7.88 -4.51
CA LEU A 206 -0.18 -8.33 -4.98
C LEU A 206 -0.89 -9.26 -4.00
N LYS A 207 -0.14 -10.14 -3.32
CA LYS A 207 -0.71 -11.07 -2.32
C LYS A 207 -1.46 -10.38 -1.15
N PHE A 208 -1.15 -9.10 -0.85
CA PHE A 208 -1.85 -8.35 0.21
C PHE A 208 -3.23 -7.85 -0.22
N PHE A 209 -3.53 -7.87 -1.50
CA PHE A 209 -4.79 -7.38 -2.04
C PHE A 209 -5.70 -8.51 -2.53
N ASP A 210 -5.43 -9.77 -2.13
CA ASP A 210 -6.12 -10.97 -2.62
C ASP A 210 -6.11 -11.08 -4.18
N MET A 211 -5.12 -10.46 -4.84
CA MET A 211 -4.89 -10.62 -6.27
C MET A 211 -4.08 -11.91 -6.48
N GLU A 212 -4.69 -12.89 -7.14
CA GLU A 212 -4.00 -14.13 -7.51
C GLU A 212 -2.87 -13.84 -8.52
N VAL A 213 -1.76 -14.53 -8.33
CA VAL A 213 -0.51 -14.40 -9.10
C VAL A 213 -0.45 -15.48 -10.16
#